data_513a8b4465e327452630f7c23021ef18
#
_entry.id   513a8b4465e327452630f7c23021ef18
#
_cell.length_a   1.000
_cell.length_b   1.000
_cell.length_c   1.000
_cell.angle_alpha   90.00
_cell.angle_beta   90.00
_cell.angle_gamma   90.00
#
_symmetry.space_group_name_H-M   'P 1'
#
loop_
_entity.id
_entity.type
_entity.pdbx_description
1 polymer ?
#
loop_
_entity_poly.entity_id
_entity_poly.type
_entity_poly.pdbx_seq_one_letter_code
_entity_poly.pdbx_strand_id
1 'polypeptide(L)'
;YNRTSDVRHKEIVRDVFTRLLESDLLVKKTMKQYCSVSDGIVRFLPDRYVEGTCPICSEDGARGDQCDECGSTYEAHELINPISKLDPDATIEIRDTDHLFFKLDLFQTSLEEHAKLRQDTWKPNVRSMTKNWLNMGLRPRAVTRDIDWGIELPLSGNEWSSKRVYVWFEAVQGYYTCARIWAERF
;
A
#
# COMPACT_ATOMS: atom_id res chain seq x y z
N TYR A 1 8.18 12.65 19.35
CA TYR A 1 8.69 11.85 18.23
C TYR A 1 8.64 10.36 18.58
N ASN A 2 8.10 9.54 17.69
CA ASN A 2 8.04 8.10 17.86
C ASN A 2 8.51 7.39 16.59
N ARG A 3 8.84 6.10 16.69
CA ARG A 3 9.24 5.25 15.56
C ARG A 3 8.12 4.25 15.26
N THR A 4 7.93 3.91 14.00
CA THR A 4 6.99 2.85 13.58
C THR A 4 7.41 1.46 14.07
N SER A 5 8.66 1.30 14.52
CA SER A 5 9.15 0.09 15.19
C SER A 5 8.78 0.01 16.70
N ASP A 6 8.13 1.02 17.26
CA ASP A 6 7.65 1.01 18.67
C ASP A 6 6.51 -0.02 18.82
N VAL A 7 6.53 -0.78 19.90
CA VAL A 7 5.51 -1.81 20.19
C VAL A 7 4.10 -1.22 20.20
N ARG A 8 3.92 -0.04 20.77
CA ARG A 8 2.62 0.65 20.82
C ARG A 8 2.10 0.99 19.43
N HIS A 9 3.01 1.36 18.48
CA HIS A 9 2.59 1.56 17.10
C HIS A 9 2.07 0.26 16.48
N LYS A 10 2.78 -0.85 16.67
CA LYS A 10 2.34 -2.17 16.21
C LYS A 10 0.95 -2.54 16.77
N GLU A 11 0.72 -2.32 18.06
CA GLU A 11 -0.56 -2.59 18.72
C GLU A 11 -1.69 -1.73 18.16
N ILE A 12 -1.46 -0.44 17.96
CA ILE A 12 -2.45 0.50 17.41
C ILE A 12 -2.80 0.13 15.96
N VAL A 13 -1.79 -0.19 15.14
CA VAL A 13 -2.03 -0.59 13.75
C VAL A 13 -2.86 -1.87 13.68
N ARG A 14 -2.57 -2.86 14.54
CA ARG A 14 -3.34 -4.11 14.63
C ARG A 14 -4.77 -3.87 15.12
N ASP A 15 -4.97 -2.98 16.08
CA ASP A 15 -6.31 -2.59 16.56
C ASP A 15 -7.13 -1.93 15.43
N VAL A 16 -6.54 -0.96 14.72
CA VAL A 16 -7.19 -0.32 13.56
C VAL A 16 -7.53 -1.37 12.49
N PHE A 17 -6.60 -2.25 12.17
CA PHE A 17 -6.82 -3.31 11.17
C PHE A 17 -7.97 -4.23 11.57
N THR A 18 -8.03 -4.66 12.84
CA THR A 18 -9.11 -5.49 13.39
C THR A 18 -10.46 -4.79 13.28
N ARG A 19 -10.53 -3.51 13.67
CA ARG A 19 -11.77 -2.72 13.55
C ARG A 19 -12.26 -2.61 12.11
N LEU A 20 -11.36 -2.43 11.14
CA LEU A 20 -11.73 -2.41 9.72
C LEU A 20 -12.29 -3.75 9.25
N LEU A 21 -11.75 -4.87 9.75
CA LEU A 21 -12.31 -6.21 9.48
C LEU A 21 -13.70 -6.37 10.08
N GLU A 22 -13.87 -6.04 11.35
CA GLU A 22 -15.16 -6.13 12.07
C GLU A 22 -16.23 -5.25 11.46
N SER A 23 -15.83 -4.13 10.85
CA SER A 23 -16.72 -3.21 10.14
C SER A 23 -16.98 -3.58 8.68
N ASP A 24 -16.54 -4.75 8.23
CA ASP A 24 -16.63 -5.20 6.83
C ASP A 24 -16.01 -4.20 5.81
N LEU A 25 -14.99 -3.46 6.21
CA LEU A 25 -14.29 -2.51 5.36
C LEU A 25 -13.07 -3.10 4.65
N LEU A 26 -12.71 -4.35 4.96
CA LEU A 26 -11.66 -5.10 4.27
C LEU A 26 -12.29 -6.27 3.49
N VAL A 27 -11.86 -6.46 2.26
CA VAL A 27 -12.31 -7.55 1.40
C VAL A 27 -11.10 -8.31 0.84
N LYS A 28 -11.18 -9.65 0.87
CA LYS A 28 -10.18 -10.51 0.24
C LYS A 28 -10.33 -10.45 -1.28
N LYS A 29 -9.24 -10.17 -1.99
CA LYS A 29 -9.19 -10.23 -3.45
C LYS A 29 -7.86 -10.84 -3.89
N THR A 30 -7.89 -11.60 -4.97
CA THR A 30 -6.71 -12.07 -5.67
C THR A 30 -6.17 -10.98 -6.58
N MET A 31 -4.86 -10.78 -6.57
CA MET A 31 -4.18 -9.87 -7.48
C MET A 31 -2.96 -10.54 -8.09
N LYS A 32 -2.54 -10.05 -9.26
CA LYS A 32 -1.30 -10.47 -9.90
C LYS A 32 -0.14 -9.68 -9.33
N GLN A 33 0.94 -10.38 -9.00
CA GLN A 33 2.15 -9.77 -8.48
C GLN A 33 3.39 -10.42 -9.09
N TYR A 34 4.42 -9.62 -9.33
CA TYR A 34 5.70 -10.15 -9.74
C TYR A 34 6.37 -10.91 -8.61
N CYS A 35 7.03 -12.00 -8.96
CA CYS A 35 7.95 -12.71 -8.09
C CYS A 35 9.25 -13.01 -8.85
N SER A 36 10.35 -13.02 -8.12
CA SER A 36 11.61 -13.55 -8.61
C SER A 36 11.72 -15.04 -8.30
N VAL A 37 12.26 -15.79 -9.23
CA VAL A 37 12.57 -17.21 -9.07
C VAL A 37 14.07 -17.40 -9.28
N SER A 38 14.75 -17.84 -8.23
CA SER A 38 16.18 -18.15 -8.24
C SER A 38 16.43 -19.39 -7.41
N ASP A 39 17.15 -20.37 -7.95
CA ASP A 39 17.46 -21.65 -7.30
C ASP A 39 16.24 -22.40 -6.72
N GLY A 40 15.08 -22.28 -7.40
CA GLY A 40 13.80 -22.88 -6.96
C GLY A 40 13.11 -22.13 -5.81
N ILE A 41 13.68 -21.02 -5.34
CA ILE A 41 13.06 -20.16 -4.33
C ILE A 41 12.26 -19.09 -5.02
N VAL A 42 10.99 -18.97 -4.61
CA VAL A 42 10.06 -17.95 -5.09
C VAL A 42 9.97 -16.83 -4.06
N ARG A 43 10.23 -15.60 -4.48
CA ARG A 43 10.08 -14.41 -3.63
C ARG A 43 9.19 -13.39 -4.32
N PHE A 44 8.07 -13.05 -3.70
CA PHE A 44 7.25 -11.94 -4.17
C PHE A 44 8.01 -10.61 -4.10
N LEU A 45 7.84 -9.79 -5.11
CA LEU A 45 8.51 -8.50 -5.24
C LEU A 45 7.50 -7.38 -5.00
N PRO A 46 7.50 -6.78 -3.79
CA PRO A 46 6.70 -5.58 -3.56
C PRO A 46 7.14 -4.43 -4.46
N ASP A 47 6.25 -3.51 -4.69
CA ASP A 47 6.27 -2.41 -5.66
C ASP A 47 7.66 -1.77 -5.90
N ARG A 48 8.47 -1.58 -4.85
CA ARG A 48 9.81 -0.93 -4.94
C ARG A 48 10.96 -1.87 -5.29
N TYR A 49 10.70 -3.16 -5.31
CA TYR A 49 11.72 -4.16 -5.65
C TYR A 49 11.64 -4.65 -7.10
N VAL A 50 10.70 -4.06 -7.87
CA VAL A 50 10.58 -4.25 -9.31
C VAL A 50 10.79 -2.91 -9.99
N GLU A 51 11.62 -2.89 -11.01
CA GLU A 51 11.79 -1.76 -11.93
C GLU A 51 11.59 -2.25 -13.37
N GLY A 52 11.19 -1.34 -14.23
CA GLY A 52 11.01 -1.64 -15.66
C GLY A 52 10.71 -0.37 -16.43
N THR A 53 10.24 -0.53 -17.65
CA THR A 53 9.82 0.59 -18.48
C THR A 53 8.36 0.94 -18.18
N CYS A 54 8.08 2.23 -18.00
CA CYS A 54 6.73 2.73 -17.74
C CYS A 54 5.77 2.40 -18.90
N PRO A 55 4.60 1.80 -18.65
CA PRO A 55 3.63 1.47 -19.70
C PRO A 55 2.95 2.71 -20.30
N ILE A 56 3.06 3.88 -19.66
CA ILE A 56 2.37 5.12 -20.05
C ILE A 56 3.29 6.06 -20.84
N CYS A 57 4.48 6.38 -20.30
CA CYS A 57 5.41 7.32 -20.93
C CYS A 57 6.67 6.67 -21.50
N SER A 58 6.84 5.37 -21.35
CA SER A 58 8.00 4.61 -21.82
C SER A 58 9.34 5.00 -21.18
N GLU A 59 9.30 5.69 -20.03
CA GLU A 59 10.51 6.00 -19.26
C GLU A 59 11.04 4.73 -18.59
N ASP A 60 12.37 4.54 -18.62
CA ASP A 60 13.04 3.44 -17.98
C ASP A 60 13.25 3.70 -16.48
N GLY A 61 13.35 2.62 -15.68
CA GLY A 61 13.51 2.72 -14.23
C GLY A 61 12.23 3.06 -13.48
N ALA A 62 11.08 2.96 -14.15
CA ALA A 62 9.78 3.09 -13.50
C ALA A 62 9.57 1.97 -12.47
N ARG A 63 8.94 2.30 -11.35
CA ARG A 63 8.71 1.36 -10.24
C ARG A 63 7.41 0.58 -10.41
N GLY A 64 7.25 -0.47 -9.61
CA GLY A 64 6.16 -1.41 -9.74
C GLY A 64 4.73 -0.85 -9.56
N ASP A 65 4.55 0.35 -9.01
CA ASP A 65 3.22 0.93 -8.76
C ASP A 65 3.03 2.35 -9.31
N GLN A 66 4.14 3.02 -9.67
CA GLN A 66 4.09 4.37 -10.23
C GLN A 66 5.36 4.73 -11.01
N CYS A 67 5.22 5.67 -11.93
CA CYS A 67 6.34 6.31 -12.62
C CYS A 67 6.67 7.64 -11.95
N ASP A 68 7.93 7.83 -11.55
CA ASP A 68 8.39 9.09 -10.94
C ASP A 68 8.45 10.22 -11.97
N GLU A 69 8.58 9.93 -13.28
CA GLU A 69 8.66 10.94 -14.34
C GLU A 69 7.27 11.49 -14.72
N CYS A 70 6.33 10.64 -15.08
CA CYS A 70 5.00 11.11 -15.52
C CYS A 70 3.96 11.14 -14.39
N GLY A 71 4.28 10.61 -13.20
CA GLY A 71 3.39 10.56 -12.04
C GLY A 71 2.21 9.60 -12.18
N SER A 72 2.15 8.81 -13.25
CA SER A 72 1.07 7.85 -13.48
C SER A 72 1.20 6.65 -12.55
N THR A 73 0.05 6.14 -12.09
CA THR A 73 -0.06 4.90 -11.32
C THR A 73 -0.60 3.79 -12.21
N TYR A 74 -0.12 2.57 -12.00
CA TYR A 74 -0.50 1.37 -12.72
C TYR A 74 -0.37 0.15 -11.80
N GLU A 75 -0.88 -0.99 -12.24
CA GLU A 75 -0.65 -2.26 -11.53
C GLU A 75 0.77 -2.75 -11.81
N ALA A 76 1.43 -3.34 -10.79
CA ALA A 76 2.84 -3.75 -10.92
C ALA A 76 3.11 -4.64 -12.14
N HIS A 77 2.16 -5.51 -12.48
CA HIS A 77 2.28 -6.44 -13.62
C HIS A 77 2.17 -5.78 -15.00
N GLU A 78 1.87 -4.48 -15.08
CA GLU A 78 1.81 -3.72 -16.33
C GLU A 78 3.17 -3.13 -16.76
N LEU A 79 4.19 -3.17 -15.86
CA LEU A 79 5.55 -2.76 -16.22
C LEU A 79 6.08 -3.55 -17.41
N ILE A 80 6.71 -2.83 -18.32
CA ILE A 80 7.39 -3.43 -19.49
C ILE A 80 8.82 -3.79 -19.09
N ASN A 81 9.31 -4.96 -19.49
CA ASN A 81 10.65 -5.47 -19.17
C ASN A 81 11.00 -5.40 -17.67
N PRO A 82 10.19 -6.01 -16.80
CA PRO A 82 10.42 -5.94 -15.36
C PRO A 82 11.71 -6.64 -14.98
N ILE A 83 12.45 -6.04 -14.05
CA ILE A 83 13.65 -6.61 -13.41
C ILE A 83 13.54 -6.54 -11.90
N SER A 84 14.12 -7.53 -11.22
CA SER A 84 14.22 -7.50 -9.75
C SER A 84 15.40 -6.63 -9.33
N LYS A 85 15.15 -5.70 -8.41
CA LYS A 85 16.25 -4.92 -7.77
C LYS A 85 17.02 -5.72 -6.74
N LEU A 86 16.47 -6.81 -6.24
CA LEU A 86 17.13 -7.66 -5.24
C LEU A 86 18.06 -8.67 -5.88
N ASP A 87 17.70 -9.14 -7.06
CA ASP A 87 18.44 -10.13 -7.82
C ASP A 87 18.18 -9.89 -9.31
N PRO A 88 19.01 -9.08 -9.99
CA PRO A 88 18.80 -8.74 -11.40
C PRO A 88 18.87 -9.93 -12.36
N ASP A 89 19.53 -11.02 -11.95
CA ASP A 89 19.68 -12.24 -12.74
C ASP A 89 18.53 -13.23 -12.53
N ALA A 90 17.63 -12.97 -11.55
CA ALA A 90 16.50 -13.83 -11.29
C ALA A 90 15.45 -13.78 -12.41
N THR A 91 14.86 -14.92 -12.70
CA THR A 91 13.69 -14.97 -13.60
C THR A 91 12.49 -14.30 -12.93
N ILE A 92 11.83 -13.39 -13.66
CA ILE A 92 10.60 -12.73 -13.21
C ILE A 92 9.40 -13.50 -13.72
N GLU A 93 8.51 -13.85 -12.80
CA GLU A 93 7.22 -14.47 -13.08
C GLU A 93 6.08 -13.62 -12.52
N ILE A 94 4.87 -13.82 -13.05
CA ILE A 94 3.64 -13.26 -12.48
C ILE A 94 2.90 -14.41 -11.80
N ARG A 95 2.54 -14.21 -10.54
CA ARG A 95 1.73 -15.17 -9.78
C ARG A 95 0.55 -14.49 -9.12
N ASP A 96 -0.52 -15.24 -8.98
CA ASP A 96 -1.69 -14.80 -8.22
C ASP A 96 -1.40 -14.92 -6.72
N THR A 97 -1.80 -13.89 -5.98
CA THR A 97 -1.72 -13.87 -4.52
C THR A 97 -2.93 -13.15 -3.93
N ASP A 98 -3.39 -13.66 -2.79
CA ASP A 98 -4.55 -13.10 -2.10
C ASP A 98 -4.14 -12.00 -1.13
N HIS A 99 -4.82 -10.87 -1.22
CA HIS A 99 -4.61 -9.74 -0.31
C HIS A 99 -5.91 -9.20 0.26
N LEU A 100 -5.82 -8.50 1.38
CA LEU A 100 -6.93 -7.72 1.89
C LEU A 100 -6.89 -6.31 1.30
N PHE A 101 -8.05 -5.89 0.80
CA PHE A 101 -8.26 -4.58 0.19
C PHE A 101 -9.19 -3.75 1.05
N PHE A 102 -8.75 -2.54 1.40
CA PHE A 102 -9.60 -1.55 2.03
C PHE A 102 -10.58 -0.97 0.99
N LYS A 103 -11.87 -1.01 1.31
CA LYS A 103 -12.97 -0.53 0.46
C LYS A 103 -13.01 1.01 0.44
N LEU A 104 -11.95 1.63 -0.09
CA LEU A 104 -11.77 3.09 -0.10
C LEU A 104 -12.83 3.80 -0.95
N ASP A 105 -13.37 3.13 -1.96
CA ASP A 105 -14.44 3.58 -2.84
C ASP A 105 -15.73 3.94 -2.07
N LEU A 106 -16.01 3.27 -0.95
CA LEU A 106 -17.16 3.59 -0.10
C LEU A 106 -17.08 4.98 0.53
N PHE A 107 -15.89 5.57 0.58
CA PHE A 107 -15.64 6.88 1.19
C PHE A 107 -15.61 8.03 0.18
N GLN A 108 -15.88 7.77 -1.11
CA GLN A 108 -15.80 8.77 -2.18
C GLN A 108 -16.56 10.06 -1.81
N THR A 109 -17.85 9.97 -1.55
CA THR A 109 -18.70 11.13 -1.27
C THR A 109 -18.26 11.88 -0.01
N SER A 110 -17.99 11.15 1.07
CA SER A 110 -17.55 11.79 2.33
C SER A 110 -16.20 12.49 2.21
N LEU A 111 -15.29 11.96 1.39
CA LEU A 111 -14.00 12.59 1.13
C LEU A 111 -14.12 13.81 0.20
N GLU A 112 -15.06 13.80 -0.75
CA GLU A 112 -15.39 14.97 -1.56
C GLU A 112 -15.94 16.12 -0.72
N GLU A 113 -16.87 15.80 0.19
CA GLU A 113 -17.41 16.77 1.14
C GLU A 113 -16.32 17.32 2.07
N HIS A 114 -15.48 16.45 2.63
CA HIS A 114 -14.36 16.86 3.45
C HIS A 114 -13.38 17.77 2.70
N ALA A 115 -13.05 17.43 1.45
CA ALA A 115 -12.17 18.24 0.62
C ALA A 115 -12.75 19.66 0.35
N LYS A 116 -14.07 19.74 0.13
CA LYS A 116 -14.76 21.04 -0.01
C LYS A 116 -14.67 21.89 1.27
N LEU A 117 -14.89 21.26 2.43
CA LEU A 117 -14.78 21.96 3.73
C LEU A 117 -13.36 22.45 4.05
N ARG A 118 -12.34 21.80 3.52
CA ARG A 118 -10.94 22.10 3.79
C ARG A 118 -10.24 22.91 2.70
N GLN A 119 -10.93 23.25 1.62
CA GLN A 119 -10.33 23.89 0.45
C GLN A 119 -9.54 25.17 0.77
N ASP A 120 -9.99 25.97 1.76
CA ASP A 120 -9.36 27.24 2.12
C ASP A 120 -8.18 27.08 3.09
N THR A 121 -8.09 25.93 3.77
CA THR A 121 -7.03 25.63 4.75
C THR A 121 -5.89 24.78 4.20
N TRP A 122 -6.14 24.06 3.12
CA TRP A 122 -5.13 23.20 2.50
C TRP A 122 -4.21 23.95 1.54
N LYS A 123 -2.96 23.54 1.50
CA LYS A 123 -1.99 24.05 0.50
C LYS A 123 -2.47 23.75 -0.93
N PRO A 124 -2.16 24.62 -1.92
CA PRO A 124 -2.62 24.44 -3.30
C PRO A 124 -2.31 23.07 -3.91
N ASN A 125 -1.10 22.55 -3.69
CA ASN A 125 -0.69 21.23 -4.19
C ASN A 125 -1.52 20.09 -3.59
N VAL A 126 -1.83 20.15 -2.28
CA VAL A 126 -2.70 19.15 -1.62
C VAL A 126 -4.08 19.18 -2.23
N ARG A 127 -4.66 20.36 -2.44
CA ARG A 127 -5.98 20.52 -3.07
C ARG A 127 -6.03 19.93 -4.47
N SER A 128 -5.03 20.28 -5.30
CA SER A 128 -4.95 19.79 -6.68
C SER A 128 -4.82 18.27 -6.73
N MET A 129 -3.94 17.70 -5.92
CA MET A 129 -3.74 16.26 -5.87
C MET A 129 -5.00 15.53 -5.39
N THR A 130 -5.61 15.98 -4.30
CA THR A 130 -6.85 15.39 -3.77
C THR A 130 -7.97 15.47 -4.80
N LYS A 131 -8.16 16.63 -5.45
CA LYS A 131 -9.18 16.80 -6.50
C LYS A 131 -8.96 15.85 -7.66
N ASN A 132 -7.71 15.66 -8.11
CA ASN A 132 -7.41 14.75 -9.20
C ASN A 132 -7.76 13.30 -8.81
N TRP A 133 -7.39 12.85 -7.62
CA TRP A 133 -7.70 11.50 -7.16
C TRP A 133 -9.22 11.28 -7.03
N LEU A 134 -9.96 12.21 -6.47
CA LEU A 134 -11.41 12.13 -6.36
C LEU A 134 -12.09 12.12 -7.74
N ASN A 135 -11.61 12.94 -8.70
CA ASN A 135 -12.13 12.96 -10.06
C ASN A 135 -11.90 11.65 -10.83
N MET A 136 -10.79 10.95 -10.54
CA MET A 136 -10.51 9.62 -11.12
C MET A 136 -11.40 8.52 -10.53
N GLY A 137 -12.07 8.79 -9.42
CA GLY A 137 -12.81 7.82 -8.63
C GLY A 137 -11.90 6.96 -7.76
N LEU A 138 -12.23 6.86 -6.48
CA LEU A 138 -11.50 6.03 -5.54
C LEU A 138 -11.74 4.55 -5.81
N ARG A 139 -10.71 3.74 -5.63
CA ARG A 139 -10.75 2.29 -5.81
C ARG A 139 -10.29 1.59 -4.53
N PRO A 140 -10.74 0.35 -4.27
CA PRO A 140 -10.18 -0.44 -3.18
C PRO A 140 -8.66 -0.53 -3.28
N ARG A 141 -7.97 -0.46 -2.13
CA ARG A 141 -6.50 -0.48 -2.04
C ARG A 141 -6.03 -1.64 -1.19
N ALA A 142 -5.07 -2.40 -1.70
CA ALA A 142 -4.47 -3.49 -0.95
C ALA A 142 -3.72 -2.94 0.27
N VAL A 143 -4.05 -3.49 1.46
CA VAL A 143 -3.46 -3.10 2.75
C VAL A 143 -2.53 -4.16 3.32
N THR A 144 -2.28 -5.22 2.56
CA THR A 144 -1.34 -6.30 2.89
C THR A 144 -0.32 -6.48 1.77
N ARG A 145 0.84 -7.06 2.10
CA ARG A 145 1.91 -7.41 1.14
C ARG A 145 2.56 -8.74 1.50
N ASP A 146 3.04 -9.46 0.49
CA ASP A 146 3.87 -10.65 0.64
C ASP A 146 5.31 -10.24 0.91
N ILE A 147 5.63 -10.04 2.17
CA ILE A 147 6.95 -9.68 2.68
C ILE A 147 7.16 -10.33 4.05
N ASP A 148 8.40 -10.61 4.38
CA ASP A 148 8.80 -11.26 5.65
C ASP A 148 9.02 -10.25 6.78
N TRP A 149 9.16 -8.97 6.45
CA TRP A 149 9.39 -7.91 7.42
C TRP A 149 8.21 -6.96 7.52
N GLY A 150 7.88 -6.51 8.73
CA GLY A 150 6.80 -5.57 8.98
C GLY A 150 5.84 -6.04 10.08
N ILE A 151 4.69 -5.38 10.18
CA ILE A 151 3.65 -5.72 11.16
C ILE A 151 2.85 -6.91 10.67
N GLU A 152 2.83 -7.98 11.47
CA GLU A 152 2.04 -9.18 11.22
C GLU A 152 0.54 -8.88 11.30
N LEU A 153 -0.23 -9.52 10.43
CA LEU A 153 -1.68 -9.38 10.42
C LEU A 153 -2.29 -9.97 11.70
N PRO A 154 -3.33 -9.34 12.28
CA PRO A 154 -4.07 -9.88 13.41
C PRO A 154 -5.07 -10.96 12.94
N LEU A 155 -4.60 -11.93 12.14
CA LEU A 155 -5.40 -12.98 11.54
C LEU A 155 -4.82 -14.34 11.87
N SER A 156 -5.71 -15.32 12.02
CA SER A 156 -5.35 -16.72 12.19
C SER A 156 -5.34 -17.42 10.82
N GLY A 157 -4.45 -18.40 10.65
CA GLY A 157 -4.37 -19.23 9.44
C GLY A 157 -3.06 -19.07 8.69
N ASN A 158 -2.59 -20.17 8.11
CA ASN A 158 -1.31 -20.23 7.42
C ASN A 158 -1.26 -19.33 6.17
N GLU A 159 -2.41 -19.07 5.56
CA GLU A 159 -2.52 -18.21 4.36
C GLU A 159 -2.07 -16.76 4.59
N TRP A 160 -2.12 -16.30 5.86
CA TRP A 160 -1.75 -14.93 6.25
C TRP A 160 -0.39 -14.82 6.91
N SER A 161 0.26 -15.94 7.25
CA SER A 161 1.52 -15.97 8.01
C SER A 161 2.69 -15.32 7.29
N SER A 162 2.74 -15.43 5.95
CA SER A 162 3.75 -14.82 5.08
C SER A 162 3.45 -13.37 4.71
N LYS A 163 2.35 -12.82 5.19
CA LYS A 163 1.91 -11.48 4.82
C LYS A 163 2.09 -10.48 5.96
N ARG A 164 2.32 -9.21 5.58
CA ARG A 164 2.46 -8.11 6.52
C ARG A 164 1.51 -6.97 6.14
N VAL A 165 1.23 -6.10 7.10
CA VAL A 165 0.53 -4.84 6.84
C VAL A 165 1.36 -4.01 5.86
N TYR A 166 0.71 -3.43 4.86
CA TYR A 166 1.37 -2.59 3.87
C TYR A 166 1.95 -1.33 4.51
N VAL A 167 3.20 -1.03 4.21
CA VAL A 167 3.96 0.04 4.85
C VAL A 167 3.29 1.41 4.78
N TRP A 168 2.67 1.78 3.68
CA TRP A 168 1.98 3.07 3.58
C TRP A 168 0.67 3.11 4.36
N PHE A 169 0.01 1.96 4.51
CA PHE A 169 -1.18 1.86 5.36
C PHE A 169 -0.81 2.00 6.84
N GLU A 170 0.31 1.40 7.29
CA GLU A 170 0.77 1.55 8.68
C GLU A 170 1.37 2.93 8.96
N ALA A 171 2.18 3.47 8.04
CA ALA A 171 2.98 4.67 8.25
C ALA A 171 2.12 5.91 8.55
N VAL A 172 0.98 6.06 7.87
CA VAL A 172 0.07 7.20 8.14
C VAL A 172 -0.52 7.14 9.55
N GLN A 173 -0.65 5.95 10.12
CA GLN A 173 -1.13 5.75 11.49
C GLN A 173 -0.10 6.15 12.55
N GLY A 174 1.15 6.42 12.16
CA GLY A 174 2.17 6.99 13.01
C GLY A 174 1.76 8.32 13.63
N TYR A 175 1.03 9.15 12.89
CA TYR A 175 0.46 10.40 13.40
C TYR A 175 -0.57 10.13 14.51
N TYR A 176 -1.46 9.17 14.30
CA TYR A 176 -2.43 8.73 15.30
C TYR A 176 -1.76 8.13 16.53
N THR A 177 -0.74 7.30 16.32
CA THR A 177 0.08 6.73 17.40
C THR A 177 0.71 7.84 18.26
N CYS A 178 1.32 8.84 17.62
CA CYS A 178 1.91 9.96 18.35
C CYS A 178 0.87 10.74 19.16
N ALA A 179 -0.31 10.98 18.61
CA ALA A 179 -1.39 11.66 19.30
C ALA A 179 -1.89 10.87 20.51
N ARG A 180 -2.06 9.55 20.37
CA ARG A 180 -2.46 8.68 21.48
C ARG A 180 -1.42 8.64 22.60
N ILE A 181 -0.15 8.44 22.24
CA ILE A 181 0.95 8.42 23.21
C ILE A 181 1.04 9.76 23.95
N TRP A 182 0.80 10.87 23.27
CA TRP A 182 0.78 12.18 23.90
C TRP A 182 -0.38 12.30 24.89
N ALA A 183 -1.60 11.92 24.50
CA ALA A 183 -2.79 11.98 25.33
C ALA A 183 -2.72 11.08 26.58
N GLU A 184 -1.91 10.02 26.56
CA GLU A 184 -1.68 9.14 27.71
C GLU A 184 -0.70 9.75 28.73
N ARG A 185 0.09 10.76 28.33
CA ARG A 185 1.10 11.40 29.19
C ARG A 185 0.61 12.67 29.85
N PHE A 186 -0.43 13.28 29.31
CA PHE A 186 -0.97 14.59 29.76
C PHE A 186 -2.49 14.53 29.91
#